data_cbbc1c2be2e49204df8f1a94b970566e
#
_entry.id   cbbc1c2be2e49204df8f1a94b970566e
#
_cell.length_a   1.000
_cell.length_b   1.000
_cell.length_c   1.000
_cell.angle_alpha   90.00
_cell.angle_beta   90.00
_cell.angle_gamma   90.00
#
_symmetry.space_group_name_H-M   'P 1'
#
loop_
_entity.id
_entity.type
_entity.pdbx_description
1 polymer ?
#
loop_
_entity_poly.entity_id
_entity_poly.type
_entity_poly.pdbx_seq_one_letter_code
_entity_poly.pdbx_strand_id
1 'polypeptide(L)'
;MTFYGHEYKAPFECRESFEGMSDGELRSYDAIVVPSAIVSDRLRYSEKLPEPAPAVQFIRRAFAEPGILKGVICHGMWLISPAPELVRGRRVVAHPNLYGDVVNMGAVYTDEDVVVDGDLVTARTGGHCHQFARTIVDLLYERSGEARP
;
A
#
# COMPACT_ATOMS: atom_id res chain seq x y z
N MET A 1 -16.57 10.58 6.12
CA MET A 1 -16.89 10.56 4.65
C MET A 1 -17.21 9.13 4.26
N THR A 2 -18.23 8.93 3.42
CA THR A 2 -18.61 7.58 2.96
C THR A 2 -18.15 7.35 1.52
N PHE A 3 -17.42 6.28 1.30
CA PHE A 3 -17.02 5.80 -0.01
C PHE A 3 -17.87 4.58 -0.39
N TYR A 4 -17.93 4.26 -1.67
CA TYR A 4 -18.68 3.11 -2.16
C TYR A 4 -17.77 2.22 -3.00
N GLY A 5 -17.78 0.93 -2.72
CA GLY A 5 -17.05 -0.06 -3.49
C GLY A 5 -17.49 -0.04 -4.96
N HIS A 6 -16.54 -0.23 -5.87
CA HIS A 6 -16.81 -0.12 -7.31
C HIS A 6 -17.83 -1.17 -7.79
N GLU A 7 -17.63 -2.43 -7.46
CA GLU A 7 -18.43 -3.55 -7.98
C GLU A 7 -19.78 -3.67 -7.27
N TYR A 8 -19.76 -3.76 -5.96
CA TYR A 8 -20.95 -4.08 -5.16
C TYR A 8 -21.60 -2.85 -4.51
N LYS A 9 -21.04 -1.66 -4.76
CA LYS A 9 -21.52 -0.41 -4.13
C LYS A 9 -21.60 -0.51 -2.60
N ALA A 10 -20.84 -1.42 -1.99
CA ALA A 10 -20.81 -1.55 -0.55
C ALA A 10 -20.31 -0.23 0.09
N PRO A 11 -21.01 0.31 1.08
CA PRO A 11 -20.59 1.53 1.73
C PRO A 11 -19.39 1.27 2.64
N PHE A 12 -18.43 2.19 2.63
CA PHE A 12 -17.31 2.22 3.56
C PHE A 12 -17.22 3.61 4.19
N GLU A 13 -17.45 3.68 5.49
CA GLU A 13 -17.37 4.94 6.25
C GLU A 13 -15.93 5.15 6.73
N CYS A 14 -15.27 6.20 6.21
CA CYS A 14 -13.97 6.64 6.69
C CYS A 14 -14.18 7.65 7.84
N ARG A 15 -13.73 7.30 9.04
CA ARG A 15 -13.87 8.10 10.25
C ARG A 15 -12.61 8.88 10.62
N GLU A 16 -11.47 8.44 10.09
CA GLU A 16 -10.16 9.02 10.38
C GLU A 16 -9.53 9.61 9.12
N SER A 17 -8.55 10.48 9.31
CA SER A 17 -7.75 11.08 8.25
C SER A 17 -6.27 10.99 8.61
N PHE A 18 -5.43 10.77 7.62
CA PHE A 18 -3.99 10.85 7.79
C PHE A 18 -3.48 12.31 7.81
N GLU A 19 -4.33 13.27 7.42
CA GLU A 19 -3.99 14.69 7.48
C GLU A 19 -3.77 15.12 8.92
N GLY A 20 -2.62 15.71 9.18
CA GLY A 20 -2.24 16.13 10.53
C GLY A 20 -1.78 15.01 11.46
N MET A 21 -1.79 13.74 11.02
CA MET A 21 -1.27 12.63 11.82
C MET A 21 0.22 12.85 12.14
N SER A 22 0.55 12.84 13.42
CA SER A 22 1.92 12.95 13.90
C SER A 22 2.70 11.65 13.63
N ASP A 23 4.05 11.72 13.66
CA ASP A 23 4.87 10.52 13.55
C ASP A 23 4.68 9.56 14.74
N GLY A 24 4.38 10.10 15.93
CA GLY A 24 4.06 9.27 17.10
C GLY A 24 2.78 8.46 16.91
N GLU A 25 1.73 9.08 16.37
CA GLU A 25 0.48 8.38 16.02
C GLU A 25 0.70 7.37 14.89
N LEU A 26 1.48 7.73 13.87
CA LEU A 26 1.82 6.81 12.78
C LEU A 26 2.52 5.56 13.30
N ARG A 27 3.47 5.69 14.23
CA ARG A 27 4.18 4.56 14.86
C ARG A 27 3.32 3.68 15.75
N SER A 28 2.11 4.10 16.10
CA SER A 28 1.18 3.26 16.86
C SER A 28 0.47 2.19 16.01
N TYR A 29 0.63 2.24 14.69
CA TYR A 29 0.09 1.24 13.77
C TYR A 29 1.13 0.16 13.47
N ASP A 30 0.70 -1.10 13.47
CA ASP A 30 1.55 -2.25 13.12
C ASP A 30 1.66 -2.43 11.59
N ALA A 31 0.64 -2.01 10.86
CA ALA A 31 0.62 -2.08 9.41
C ALA A 31 -0.11 -0.90 8.77
N ILE A 32 0.32 -0.55 7.56
CA ILE A 32 -0.42 0.33 6.64
C ILE A 32 -0.77 -0.45 5.38
N VAL A 33 -2.02 -0.31 4.93
CA VAL A 33 -2.50 -1.01 3.75
C VAL A 33 -3.03 -0.01 2.73
N VAL A 34 -2.48 -0.07 1.52
CA VAL A 34 -2.96 0.66 0.35
C VAL A 34 -3.84 -0.29 -0.46
N PRO A 35 -5.17 -0.15 -0.39
CA PRO A 35 -6.10 -1.04 -1.07
C PRO A 35 -6.11 -0.83 -2.57
N SER A 36 -6.68 -1.80 -3.28
CA SER A 36 -6.93 -1.69 -4.71
C SER A 36 -7.99 -0.63 -4.98
N ALA A 37 -7.59 0.45 -5.63
CA ALA A 37 -8.56 1.46 -6.06
C ALA A 37 -8.03 2.33 -7.19
N ILE A 38 -8.88 2.62 -8.17
CA ILE A 38 -8.62 3.66 -9.18
C ILE A 38 -8.47 5.04 -8.51
N VAL A 39 -9.02 5.23 -7.33
CA VAL A 39 -8.83 6.46 -6.54
C VAL A 39 -7.36 6.76 -6.22
N SER A 40 -6.47 5.76 -6.27
CA SER A 40 -5.02 5.96 -6.14
C SER A 40 -4.48 6.93 -7.17
N ASP A 41 -5.07 6.97 -8.37
CA ASP A 41 -4.71 7.94 -9.40
C ASP A 41 -5.05 9.39 -8.98
N ARG A 42 -6.16 9.59 -8.28
CA ARG A 42 -6.53 10.92 -7.74
C ARG A 42 -5.71 11.28 -6.51
N LEU A 43 -5.41 10.32 -5.65
CA LEU A 43 -4.65 10.56 -4.41
C LEU A 43 -3.18 10.95 -4.68
N ARG A 44 -2.63 10.60 -5.84
CA ARG A 44 -1.29 11.03 -6.25
C ARG A 44 -1.25 12.37 -6.98
N TYR A 45 -2.41 12.98 -7.29
CA TYR A 45 -2.50 14.25 -7.97
C TYR A 45 -2.02 15.39 -7.09
N SER A 46 -1.15 16.26 -7.63
CA SER A 46 -0.71 17.50 -7.01
C SER A 46 -0.94 18.67 -7.97
N GLU A 47 -1.55 19.74 -7.44
CA GLU A 47 -1.72 20.99 -8.18
C GLU A 47 -0.42 21.79 -8.28
N LYS A 48 0.53 21.53 -7.38
CA LYS A 48 1.77 22.30 -7.21
C LYS A 48 2.99 21.46 -7.55
N LEU A 49 3.20 21.16 -8.80
CA LEU A 49 4.41 20.44 -9.22
C LEU A 49 5.68 21.27 -8.94
N PRO A 50 6.76 20.66 -8.43
CA PRO A 50 6.97 19.21 -8.21
C PRO A 50 6.59 18.70 -6.81
N GLU A 51 5.83 19.44 -6.01
CA GLU A 51 5.43 19.02 -4.67
C GLU A 51 4.59 17.73 -4.75
N PRO A 52 4.93 16.68 -3.99
CA PRO A 52 4.13 15.45 -3.97
C PRO A 52 2.79 15.68 -3.27
N ALA A 53 1.76 14.96 -3.73
CA ALA A 53 0.44 14.99 -3.10
C ALA A 53 0.50 14.59 -1.60
N PRO A 54 -0.40 15.09 -0.75
CA PRO A 54 -0.41 14.76 0.69
C PRO A 54 -0.42 13.26 0.98
N ALA A 55 -1.18 12.46 0.20
CA ALA A 55 -1.19 11.02 0.36
C ALA A 55 0.17 10.37 0.02
N VAL A 56 0.88 10.88 -0.98
CA VAL A 56 2.23 10.40 -1.32
C VAL A 56 3.22 10.75 -0.22
N GLN A 57 3.12 11.94 0.36
CA GLN A 57 3.96 12.35 1.51
C GLN A 57 3.70 11.44 2.71
N PHE A 58 2.44 11.15 3.01
CA PHE A 58 2.07 10.23 4.09
C PHE A 58 2.65 8.83 3.87
N ILE A 59 2.54 8.28 2.65
CA ILE A 59 3.12 6.97 2.31
C ILE A 59 4.65 6.99 2.49
N ARG A 60 5.36 8.04 2.07
CA ARG A 60 6.80 8.17 2.32
C ARG A 60 7.15 8.09 3.81
N ARG A 61 6.38 8.79 4.66
CA ARG A 61 6.55 8.73 6.11
C ARG A 61 6.34 7.30 6.65
N ALA A 62 5.25 6.64 6.22
CA ALA A 62 4.95 5.28 6.64
C ALA A 62 6.01 4.27 6.19
N PHE A 63 6.55 4.41 4.97
CA PHE A 63 7.61 3.54 4.48
C PHE A 63 8.95 3.77 5.20
N ALA A 64 9.19 4.96 5.73
CA ALA A 64 10.38 5.27 6.53
C ALA A 64 10.35 4.62 7.92
N GLU A 65 9.19 4.17 8.41
CA GLU A 65 9.05 3.54 9.73
C GLU A 65 9.27 2.02 9.62
N PRO A 66 10.39 1.48 10.13
CA PRO A 66 10.72 0.05 9.99
C PRO A 66 9.81 -0.88 10.78
N GLY A 67 9.16 -0.36 11.83
CA GLY A 67 8.19 -1.12 12.64
C GLY A 67 6.87 -1.40 11.92
N ILE A 68 6.53 -0.60 10.93
CA ILE A 68 5.25 -0.72 10.21
C ILE A 68 5.40 -1.69 9.05
N LEU A 69 4.49 -2.67 8.94
CA LEU A 69 4.36 -3.53 7.77
C LEU A 69 3.60 -2.77 6.65
N LYS A 70 4.09 -2.82 5.42
CA LYS A 70 3.51 -2.14 4.27
C LYS A 70 2.79 -3.14 3.37
N GLY A 71 1.51 -2.94 3.16
CA GLY A 71 0.71 -3.72 2.22
C GLY A 71 0.25 -2.88 1.04
N VAL A 72 0.47 -3.34 -0.19
CA VAL A 72 0.00 -2.64 -1.40
C VAL A 72 -0.61 -3.66 -2.36
N ILE A 73 -1.87 -3.48 -2.72
CA ILE A 73 -2.55 -4.42 -3.62
C ILE A 73 -3.00 -3.75 -4.92
N CYS A 74 -2.76 -4.44 -6.04
CA CYS A 74 -3.34 -4.13 -7.36
C CYS A 74 -3.00 -2.69 -7.82
N HIS A 75 -4.02 -1.87 -8.12
CA HIS A 75 -3.87 -0.47 -8.51
C HIS A 75 -3.45 0.47 -7.36
N GLY A 76 -3.36 -0.02 -6.13
CA GLY A 76 -2.72 0.72 -5.03
C GLY A 76 -1.29 1.14 -5.34
N MET A 77 -0.61 0.40 -6.21
CA MET A 77 0.75 0.72 -6.68
C MET A 77 0.84 2.09 -7.39
N TRP A 78 -0.23 2.62 -7.94
CA TRP A 78 -0.24 3.98 -8.49
C TRP A 78 0.01 5.07 -7.45
N LEU A 79 -0.36 4.84 -6.20
CA LEU A 79 -0.04 5.80 -5.13
C LEU A 79 1.46 5.78 -4.79
N ILE A 80 2.15 4.68 -5.06
CA ILE A 80 3.59 4.54 -4.85
C ILE A 80 4.39 5.15 -6.02
N SER A 81 3.83 5.16 -7.23
CA SER A 81 4.56 5.55 -8.45
C SER A 81 5.22 6.94 -8.43
N PRO A 82 4.70 7.97 -7.72
CA PRO A 82 5.41 9.25 -7.58
C PRO A 82 6.59 9.22 -6.60
N ALA A 83 6.81 8.09 -5.92
CA ALA A 83 7.87 7.87 -4.94
C ALA A 83 8.62 6.56 -5.24
N PRO A 84 9.26 6.44 -6.43
CA PRO A 84 9.87 5.19 -6.88
C PRO A 84 10.99 4.68 -5.95
N GLU A 85 11.59 5.55 -5.18
CA GLU A 85 12.60 5.21 -4.16
C GLU A 85 12.09 4.21 -3.12
N LEU A 86 10.78 4.15 -2.86
CA LEU A 86 10.17 3.26 -1.87
C LEU A 86 10.18 1.78 -2.28
N VAL A 87 10.25 1.53 -3.60
CA VAL A 87 10.19 0.16 -4.15
C VAL A 87 11.37 -0.17 -5.06
N ARG A 88 12.28 0.76 -5.30
CA ARG A 88 13.46 0.54 -6.15
C ARG A 88 14.27 -0.66 -5.67
N GLY A 89 14.52 -1.62 -6.57
CA GLY A 89 15.24 -2.85 -6.29
C GLY A 89 14.46 -3.89 -5.47
N ARG A 90 13.26 -3.57 -5.00
CA ARG A 90 12.41 -4.50 -4.25
C ARG A 90 11.62 -5.40 -5.18
N ARG A 91 11.38 -6.63 -4.76
CA ARG A 91 10.47 -7.57 -5.43
C ARG A 91 9.04 -7.15 -5.13
N VAL A 92 8.23 -6.97 -6.18
CA VAL A 92 6.82 -6.57 -6.04
C VAL A 92 5.96 -7.22 -7.10
N VAL A 93 4.67 -7.32 -6.82
CA VAL A 93 3.63 -7.60 -7.80
C VAL A 93 2.56 -6.50 -7.74
N ALA A 94 1.96 -6.21 -8.86
CA ALA A 94 0.84 -5.29 -8.99
C ALA A 94 -0.11 -5.81 -10.09
N HIS A 95 -1.20 -5.11 -10.34
CA HIS A 95 -2.07 -5.44 -11.47
C HIS A 95 -1.25 -5.49 -12.77
N PRO A 96 -1.48 -6.46 -13.68
CA PRO A 96 -0.70 -6.60 -14.92
C PRO A 96 -0.62 -5.31 -15.75
N ASN A 97 -1.66 -4.47 -15.73
CA ASN A 97 -1.65 -3.17 -16.40
C ASN A 97 -0.54 -2.22 -15.90
N LEU A 98 -0.03 -2.44 -14.69
CA LEU A 98 1.01 -1.63 -14.06
C LEU A 98 2.41 -2.22 -14.21
N TYR A 99 2.57 -3.25 -15.02
CA TYR A 99 3.89 -3.84 -15.26
C TYR A 99 4.93 -2.79 -15.68
N GLY A 100 4.57 -1.94 -16.66
CA GLY A 100 5.44 -0.86 -17.10
C GLY A 100 5.76 0.16 -16.02
N ASP A 101 4.78 0.51 -15.19
CA ASP A 101 4.97 1.43 -14.06
C ASP A 101 5.96 0.84 -13.04
N VAL A 102 5.80 -0.45 -12.70
CA VAL A 102 6.70 -1.16 -11.78
C VAL A 102 8.14 -1.17 -12.30
N VAL A 103 8.33 -1.49 -13.57
CA VAL A 103 9.66 -1.48 -14.22
C VAL A 103 10.26 -0.07 -14.22
N ASN A 104 9.46 0.95 -14.55
CA ASN A 104 9.91 2.35 -14.58
C ASN A 104 10.31 2.87 -13.18
N MET A 105 9.68 2.36 -12.11
CA MET A 105 10.09 2.65 -10.73
C MET A 105 11.42 1.97 -10.33
N GLY A 106 11.93 1.07 -11.16
CA GLY A 106 13.13 0.28 -10.87
C GLY A 106 12.90 -0.84 -9.85
N ALA A 107 11.65 -1.24 -9.66
CA ALA A 107 11.30 -2.43 -8.89
C ALA A 107 11.43 -3.71 -9.72
N VAL A 108 11.53 -4.85 -9.06
CA VAL A 108 11.61 -6.16 -9.69
C VAL A 108 10.21 -6.78 -9.71
N TYR A 109 9.55 -6.73 -10.87
CA TYR A 109 8.24 -7.37 -11.01
C TYR A 109 8.37 -8.88 -10.88
N THR A 110 7.61 -9.46 -9.95
CA THR A 110 7.59 -10.90 -9.68
C THR A 110 6.20 -11.45 -10.06
N ASP A 111 6.17 -12.45 -10.95
CA ASP A 111 4.92 -13.02 -11.46
C ASP A 111 4.31 -14.04 -10.48
N GLU A 112 3.90 -13.54 -9.33
CA GLU A 112 3.24 -14.29 -8.25
C GLU A 112 1.94 -13.57 -7.84
N ASP A 113 1.05 -14.25 -7.13
CA ASP A 113 -0.22 -13.65 -6.67
C ASP A 113 0.00 -12.72 -5.48
N VAL A 114 0.92 -13.09 -4.59
CA VAL A 114 1.35 -12.31 -3.43
C VAL A 114 2.87 -12.39 -3.32
N VAL A 115 3.53 -11.26 -3.14
CA VAL A 115 4.98 -11.16 -2.97
C VAL A 115 5.28 -10.53 -1.62
N VAL A 116 6.17 -11.15 -0.86
CA VAL A 116 6.75 -10.59 0.37
C VAL A 116 8.20 -10.22 0.11
N ASP A 117 8.57 -8.99 0.43
CA ASP A 117 9.95 -8.50 0.39
C ASP A 117 10.23 -7.71 1.68
N GLY A 118 10.77 -8.38 2.68
CA GLY A 118 11.03 -7.79 3.99
C GLY A 118 9.75 -7.31 4.68
N ASP A 119 9.59 -6.00 4.77
CA ASP A 119 8.44 -5.35 5.40
C ASP A 119 7.34 -4.92 4.40
N LEU A 120 7.49 -5.28 3.13
CA LEU A 120 6.54 -4.98 2.06
C LEU A 120 5.84 -6.23 1.57
N VAL A 121 4.52 -6.23 1.62
CA VAL A 121 3.64 -7.24 1.03
C VAL A 121 2.90 -6.62 -0.14
N THR A 122 3.00 -7.23 -1.31
CA THR A 122 2.25 -6.78 -2.48
C THR A 122 1.38 -7.90 -3.04
N ALA A 123 0.25 -7.55 -3.67
CA ALA A 123 -0.63 -8.54 -4.29
C ALA A 123 -1.15 -8.07 -5.65
N ARG A 124 -1.41 -9.04 -6.53
CA ARG A 124 -1.68 -8.84 -7.95
C ARG A 124 -3.00 -8.11 -8.22
N THR A 125 -4.10 -8.62 -7.72
CA THR A 125 -5.46 -8.09 -7.99
C THR A 125 -6.36 -8.20 -6.77
N GLY A 126 -7.52 -7.54 -6.82
CA GLY A 126 -8.56 -7.67 -5.80
C GLY A 126 -9.01 -9.11 -5.55
N GLY A 127 -8.92 -10.01 -6.54
CA GLY A 127 -9.20 -11.43 -6.38
C GLY A 127 -8.28 -12.14 -5.37
N HIS A 128 -7.09 -11.59 -5.11
CA HIS A 128 -6.11 -12.12 -4.17
C HIS A 128 -6.15 -11.43 -2.80
N CYS A 129 -7.19 -10.64 -2.52
CA CYS A 129 -7.29 -9.87 -1.27
C CYS A 129 -7.28 -10.76 -0.01
N HIS A 130 -7.85 -11.96 -0.09
CA HIS A 130 -7.86 -12.91 1.03
C HIS A 130 -6.46 -13.46 1.35
N GLN A 131 -5.67 -13.80 0.34
CA GLN A 131 -4.27 -14.24 0.50
C GLN A 131 -3.41 -13.09 1.02
N PHE A 132 -3.56 -11.91 0.44
CA PHE A 132 -2.87 -10.69 0.84
C PHE A 132 -3.12 -10.34 2.31
N ALA A 133 -4.39 -10.30 2.73
CA ALA A 133 -4.75 -9.99 4.11
C ALA A 133 -4.21 -11.05 5.09
N ARG A 134 -4.31 -12.34 4.72
CA ARG A 134 -3.77 -13.44 5.53
C ARG A 134 -2.26 -13.31 5.69
N THR A 135 -1.52 -13.05 4.62
CA THR A 135 -0.07 -12.86 4.66
C THR A 135 0.33 -11.72 5.59
N ILE A 136 -0.39 -10.59 5.55
CA ILE A 136 -0.13 -9.47 6.46
C ILE A 136 -0.35 -9.89 7.92
N VAL A 137 -1.46 -10.55 8.21
CA VAL A 137 -1.79 -11.01 9.57
C VAL A 137 -0.75 -12.01 10.07
N ASP A 138 -0.35 -12.98 9.24
CA ASP A 138 0.66 -13.98 9.60
C ASP A 138 2.00 -13.31 9.95
N LEU A 139 2.45 -12.36 9.15
CA LEU A 139 3.69 -11.61 9.41
C LEU A 139 3.62 -10.74 10.68
N LEU A 140 2.44 -10.20 11.02
CA LEU A 140 2.26 -9.45 12.26
C LEU A 140 2.38 -10.37 13.49
N TYR A 141 1.78 -11.57 13.46
CA TYR A 141 1.94 -12.55 14.52
C TYR A 141 3.40 -13.02 14.65
N GLU A 142 4.09 -13.27 13.53
CA GLU A 142 5.51 -13.64 13.54
C GLU A 142 6.37 -12.54 14.21
N ARG A 143 6.05 -11.26 13.96
CA ARG A 143 6.77 -10.12 14.54
C ARG A 143 6.48 -9.92 16.02
N SER A 144 5.25 -10.14 16.47
CA SER A 144 4.86 -10.00 17.88
C SER A 144 5.36 -11.17 18.76
N GLY A 145 5.68 -12.31 18.14
CA GLY A 145 5.99 -13.53 18.87
C GLY A 145 4.76 -14.19 19.53
N GLU A 146 3.56 -13.73 19.19
CA GLU A 146 2.30 -14.27 19.69
C GLU A 146 1.85 -15.47 18.87
N ALA A 147 1.22 -16.45 19.55
CA ALA A 147 0.59 -17.57 18.85
C ALA A 147 -0.67 -17.09 18.13
N ARG A 148 -0.87 -17.58 16.92
CA ARG A 148 -2.08 -17.32 16.15
C ARG A 148 -3.28 -17.96 16.83
N PRO A 149 -4.44 -17.25 16.93
CA PRO A 149 -5.66 -17.80 17.51
C PRO A 149 -6.31 -18.89 16.65
#